data_1bbd4eda9813d41bc303e23d9f1c80e2
#
_entry.id   1bbd4eda9813d41bc303e23d9f1c80e2
#
_cell.length_a   1.000
_cell.length_b   1.000
_cell.length_c   1.000
_cell.angle_alpha   90.00
_cell.angle_beta   90.00
_cell.angle_gamma   90.00
#
_symmetry.space_group_name_H-M   'P 1'
#
loop_
_entity.id
_entity.type
_entity.pdbx_description
1 polymer ?
#
loop_
_entity_poly.entity_id
_entity_poly.type
_entity_poly.pdbx_seq_one_letter_code
_entity_poly.pdbx_strand_id
1 'polypeptide(L)'
;CDSDENSHMEDLHISSLVSRDVDGIIYISVKEDVKKIYEDYKIPVVYIDRRPENAGTLVISDNESGGFLATEELIMKGCRNIVALKDKQNFSTVRHRFSGYLKALNKYSIPVKDQFIIKTNVTYYDSKNAMLDFINKGYEFDGIFANNDIMAIGALHALRENNIKVPDDVKIVGFDGTSLSEICDPPITT
;
A
#
# COMPACT_ATOMS: atom_id res chain seq x y z
N CYS A 1 -18.52 5.67 11.08
CA CYS A 1 -19.20 5.50 9.77
C CYS A 1 -18.18 4.91 8.80
N ASP A 2 -18.54 3.89 8.07
CA ASP A 2 -17.74 3.30 7.00
C ASP A 2 -18.45 3.61 5.66
N SER A 3 -17.70 4.08 4.69
CA SER A 3 -18.22 4.43 3.36
C SER A 3 -17.99 3.34 2.31
N ASP A 4 -17.32 2.23 2.67
CA ASP A 4 -16.92 1.16 1.73
C ASP A 4 -16.22 1.72 0.47
N GLU A 5 -15.36 2.71 0.65
CA GLU A 5 -14.68 3.44 -0.44
C GLU A 5 -15.65 4.13 -1.44
N ASN A 6 -16.89 4.36 -1.05
CA ASN A 6 -17.90 5.02 -1.87
C ASN A 6 -17.98 6.51 -1.52
N SER A 7 -17.61 7.35 -2.47
CA SER A 7 -17.56 8.80 -2.26
C SER A 7 -18.93 9.46 -2.02
N HIS A 8 -20.02 8.88 -2.52
CA HIS A 8 -21.37 9.39 -2.25
C HIS A 8 -21.81 9.07 -0.81
N MET A 9 -21.48 7.86 -0.33
CA MET A 9 -21.74 7.48 1.07
C MET A 9 -20.91 8.34 2.03
N GLU A 10 -19.67 8.68 1.65
CA GLU A 10 -18.82 9.59 2.41
C GLU A 10 -19.47 10.98 2.58
N ASP A 11 -19.98 11.58 1.50
CA ASP A 11 -20.70 12.86 1.55
C ASP A 11 -21.96 12.78 2.44
N LEU A 12 -22.72 11.67 2.39
CA LEU A 12 -23.89 11.45 3.25
C LEU A 12 -23.50 11.33 4.73
N HIS A 13 -22.42 10.61 5.03
CA HIS A 13 -21.94 10.47 6.40
C HIS A 13 -21.46 11.80 6.98
N ILE A 14 -20.72 12.60 6.21
CA ILE A 14 -20.29 13.94 6.63
C ILE A 14 -21.52 14.80 6.93
N SER A 15 -22.49 14.86 6.03
CA SER A 15 -23.73 15.62 6.22
C SER A 15 -24.51 15.18 7.46
N SER A 16 -24.55 13.86 7.72
CA SER A 16 -25.19 13.31 8.92
C SER A 16 -24.46 13.70 10.21
N LEU A 17 -23.12 13.69 10.22
CA LEU A 17 -22.33 14.12 11.38
C LEU A 17 -22.53 15.61 11.66
N VAL A 18 -22.48 16.43 10.62
CA VAL A 18 -22.73 17.88 10.71
C VAL A 18 -24.11 18.17 11.29
N SER A 19 -25.16 17.47 10.81
CA SER A 19 -26.54 17.67 11.30
C SER A 19 -26.76 17.25 12.75
N ARG A 20 -25.82 16.48 13.33
CA ARG A 20 -25.83 16.04 14.73
C ARG A 20 -24.98 16.93 15.66
N ASP A 21 -24.46 18.03 15.16
CA ASP A 21 -23.67 19.00 15.93
C ASP A 21 -22.46 18.35 16.64
N VAL A 22 -21.70 17.50 15.91
CA VAL A 22 -20.51 16.86 16.50
C VAL A 22 -19.39 17.87 16.74
N ASP A 23 -18.62 17.69 17.80
CA ASP A 23 -17.53 18.59 18.20
C ASP A 23 -16.30 18.51 17.27
N GLY A 24 -16.15 17.43 16.52
CA GLY A 24 -15.05 17.23 15.57
C GLY A 24 -15.19 15.95 14.78
N ILE A 25 -14.42 15.84 13.70
CA ILE A 25 -14.42 14.70 12.80
C ILE A 25 -13.00 14.16 12.66
N ILE A 26 -12.80 12.86 12.90
CA ILE A 26 -11.62 12.12 12.48
C ILE A 26 -11.96 11.48 11.14
N TYR A 27 -11.15 11.79 10.11
CA TYR A 27 -11.52 11.49 8.73
C TYR A 27 -10.42 10.74 7.99
N ILE A 28 -10.75 9.52 7.53
CA ILE A 28 -9.93 8.73 6.59
C ILE A 28 -10.60 8.82 5.24
N SER A 29 -10.06 9.64 4.35
CA SER A 29 -10.69 9.94 3.07
C SER A 29 -10.53 8.84 2.04
N VAL A 30 -11.59 8.63 1.25
CA VAL A 30 -11.53 7.84 0.01
C VAL A 30 -10.90 8.64 -1.14
N LYS A 31 -10.99 9.97 -1.08
CA LYS A 31 -10.52 10.90 -2.13
C LYS A 31 -9.36 11.74 -1.63
N GLU A 32 -8.44 12.09 -2.54
CA GLU A 32 -7.44 13.13 -2.28
C GLU A 32 -8.01 14.54 -2.48
N ASP A 33 -9.06 14.66 -3.28
CA ASP A 33 -9.79 15.92 -3.49
C ASP A 33 -10.98 16.01 -2.53
N VAL A 34 -10.65 16.19 -1.25
CA VAL A 34 -11.66 16.32 -0.20
C VAL A 34 -12.18 17.74 -0.17
N LYS A 35 -13.51 17.87 -0.25
CA LYS A 35 -14.20 19.12 0.08
C LYS A 35 -13.68 19.62 1.44
N LYS A 36 -13.53 20.91 1.53
CA LYS A 36 -13.05 21.61 2.72
C LYS A 36 -14.11 21.55 3.84
N ILE A 37 -14.31 20.39 4.43
CA ILE A 37 -15.32 20.15 5.48
C ILE A 37 -15.24 21.23 6.56
N TYR A 38 -14.02 21.60 6.97
CA TYR A 38 -13.83 22.64 7.96
C TYR A 38 -14.29 24.03 7.46
N GLU A 39 -14.01 24.37 6.21
CA GLU A 39 -14.40 25.66 5.64
C GLU A 39 -15.91 25.76 5.48
N ASP A 40 -16.55 24.70 5.03
CA ASP A 40 -17.99 24.66 4.78
C ASP A 40 -18.80 24.62 6.08
N TYR A 41 -18.37 23.85 7.08
CA TYR A 41 -19.17 23.56 8.26
C TYR A 41 -18.59 24.08 9.59
N LYS A 42 -17.37 24.65 9.60
CA LYS A 42 -16.69 25.16 10.80
C LYS A 42 -16.43 24.11 11.88
N ILE A 43 -16.45 22.82 11.53
CA ILE A 43 -16.17 21.71 12.45
C ILE A 43 -14.70 21.32 12.34
N PRO A 44 -13.95 21.19 13.46
CA PRO A 44 -12.58 20.70 13.45
C PRO A 44 -12.46 19.33 12.80
N VAL A 45 -11.49 19.17 11.88
CA VAL A 45 -11.25 17.90 11.19
C VAL A 45 -9.79 17.50 11.36
N VAL A 46 -9.57 16.24 11.75
CA VAL A 46 -8.26 15.58 11.74
C VAL A 46 -8.26 14.53 10.64
N TYR A 47 -7.40 14.71 9.66
CA TYR A 47 -7.23 13.77 8.57
C TYR A 47 -6.21 12.69 8.96
N ILE A 48 -6.50 11.43 8.60
CA ILE A 48 -5.61 10.30 8.87
C ILE A 48 -5.24 9.62 7.56
N ASP A 49 -3.98 9.22 7.44
CA ASP A 49 -3.37 8.38 6.40
C ASP A 49 -3.33 9.03 5.02
N ARG A 50 -4.44 9.51 4.50
CA ARG A 50 -4.50 10.15 3.17
C ARG A 50 -4.47 11.66 3.32
N ARG A 51 -3.62 12.30 2.50
CA ARG A 51 -3.40 13.75 2.55
C ARG A 51 -4.23 14.46 1.48
N PRO A 52 -5.34 15.11 1.83
CA PRO A 52 -5.98 16.03 0.90
C PRO A 52 -5.13 17.28 0.70
N GLU A 53 -5.23 17.90 -0.46
CA GLU A 53 -4.67 19.23 -0.69
C GLU A 53 -5.30 20.21 0.32
N ASN A 54 -4.46 21.00 0.99
CA ASN A 54 -4.88 21.97 2.01
C ASN A 54 -5.51 21.36 3.30
N ALA A 55 -5.15 20.13 3.66
CA ALA A 55 -5.54 19.58 4.94
C ALA A 55 -5.02 20.43 6.11
N GLY A 56 -5.88 20.69 7.08
CA GLY A 56 -5.51 21.30 8.37
C GLY A 56 -4.64 20.36 9.19
N THR A 57 -5.17 19.77 10.26
CA THR A 57 -4.46 18.77 11.06
C THR A 57 -4.44 17.42 10.36
N LEU A 58 -3.23 16.86 10.18
CA LEU A 58 -2.98 15.63 9.46
C LEU A 58 -2.10 14.68 10.29
N VAL A 59 -2.52 13.42 10.40
CA VAL A 59 -1.74 12.33 11.01
C VAL A 59 -1.48 11.28 9.93
N ILE A 60 -0.21 11.09 9.58
CA ILE A 60 0.21 10.14 8.54
C ILE A 60 1.39 9.31 9.02
N SER A 61 1.52 8.12 8.45
CA SER A 61 2.77 7.35 8.53
C SER A 61 3.82 7.94 7.58
N ASP A 62 5.10 7.78 7.91
CA ASP A 62 6.18 8.08 6.98
C ASP A 62 6.27 7.01 5.90
N ASN A 63 5.32 7.05 4.97
CA ASN A 63 5.17 6.06 3.92
C ASN A 63 6.39 5.96 2.99
N GLU A 64 7.10 7.08 2.78
CA GLU A 64 8.28 7.06 1.92
C GLU A 64 9.45 6.37 2.62
N SER A 65 9.73 6.73 3.86
CA SER A 65 10.77 6.06 4.65
C SER A 65 10.43 4.59 4.85
N GLY A 66 9.16 4.25 5.11
CA GLY A 66 8.74 2.85 5.24
C GLY A 66 8.94 2.04 3.95
N GLY A 67 8.53 2.58 2.79
CA GLY A 67 8.78 1.94 1.49
C GLY A 67 10.26 1.80 1.15
N PHE A 68 11.07 2.79 1.56
CA PHE A 68 12.52 2.72 1.44
C PHE A 68 13.10 1.59 2.30
N LEU A 69 12.76 1.53 3.59
CA LEU A 69 13.26 0.52 4.53
C LEU A 69 12.85 -0.91 4.11
N ALA A 70 11.59 -1.10 3.69
CA ALA A 70 11.10 -2.38 3.20
C ALA A 70 11.88 -2.89 1.98
N THR A 71 12.17 -2.00 1.04
CA THR A 71 12.96 -2.34 -0.16
C THR A 71 14.44 -2.52 0.18
N GLU A 72 14.98 -1.69 1.06
CA GLU A 72 16.36 -1.80 1.54
C GLU A 72 16.59 -3.14 2.25
N GLU A 73 15.65 -3.63 3.05
CA GLU A 73 15.73 -4.95 3.69
C GLU A 73 15.89 -6.07 2.64
N LEU A 74 15.10 -6.06 1.56
CA LEU A 74 15.26 -7.00 0.45
C LEU A 74 16.67 -6.92 -0.17
N ILE A 75 17.16 -5.71 -0.41
CA ILE A 75 18.48 -5.47 -0.98
C ILE A 75 19.60 -5.99 -0.05
N MET A 76 19.48 -5.73 1.25
CA MET A 76 20.44 -6.20 2.28
C MET A 76 20.42 -7.72 2.42
N LYS A 77 19.29 -8.38 2.13
CA LYS A 77 19.17 -9.84 2.05
C LYS A 77 19.63 -10.43 0.70
N GLY A 78 20.23 -9.61 -0.16
CA GLY A 78 20.86 -10.03 -1.40
C GLY A 78 19.98 -9.91 -2.65
N CYS A 79 18.73 -9.46 -2.55
CA CYS A 79 17.86 -9.30 -3.71
C CYS A 79 18.37 -8.21 -4.66
N ARG A 80 18.25 -8.46 -5.96
CA ARG A 80 18.64 -7.52 -7.03
C ARG A 80 17.57 -7.35 -8.10
N ASN A 81 16.65 -8.29 -8.19
CA ASN A 81 15.53 -8.28 -9.12
C ASN A 81 14.21 -8.17 -8.33
N ILE A 82 13.92 -6.96 -7.85
CA ILE A 82 12.83 -6.73 -6.90
C ILE A 82 11.58 -6.24 -7.64
N VAL A 83 10.50 -6.99 -7.50
CA VAL A 83 9.17 -6.62 -8.01
C VAL A 83 8.48 -5.67 -7.04
N ALA A 84 7.88 -4.59 -7.54
CA ALA A 84 6.97 -3.75 -6.80
C ALA A 84 5.53 -4.15 -7.12
N LEU A 85 4.83 -4.72 -6.15
CA LEU A 85 3.40 -5.03 -6.25
C LEU A 85 2.61 -3.92 -5.56
N LYS A 86 1.94 -3.07 -6.33
CA LYS A 86 1.30 -1.85 -5.83
C LYS A 86 -0.16 -1.71 -6.25
N ASP A 87 -0.91 -0.93 -5.47
CA ASP A 87 -2.25 -0.53 -5.83
C ASP A 87 -2.25 0.22 -7.17
N LYS A 88 -3.25 -0.08 -8.00
CA LYS A 88 -3.51 0.66 -9.25
C LYS A 88 -4.02 2.08 -8.99
N GLN A 89 -4.65 2.32 -7.82
CA GLN A 89 -5.07 3.64 -7.42
C GLN A 89 -3.85 4.49 -7.06
N ASN A 90 -3.96 5.80 -7.29
CA ASN A 90 -2.83 6.72 -7.13
C ASN A 90 -2.95 7.55 -5.84
N PHE A 91 -3.31 6.92 -4.72
CA PHE A 91 -3.35 7.58 -3.42
C PHE A 91 -1.96 8.03 -2.96
N SER A 92 -1.92 9.07 -2.12
CA SER A 92 -0.66 9.60 -1.56
C SER A 92 0.17 8.53 -0.86
N THR A 93 -0.45 7.65 -0.07
CA THR A 93 0.21 6.51 0.57
C THR A 93 0.90 5.60 -0.44
N VAL A 94 0.20 5.23 -1.52
CA VAL A 94 0.74 4.39 -2.59
C VAL A 94 1.92 5.06 -3.30
N ARG A 95 1.77 6.35 -3.62
CA ARG A 95 2.85 7.12 -4.28
C ARG A 95 4.09 7.22 -3.39
N HIS A 96 3.91 7.50 -2.10
CA HIS A 96 5.03 7.67 -1.18
C HIS A 96 5.74 6.33 -0.90
N ARG A 97 5.01 5.23 -0.65
CA ARG A 97 5.61 3.89 -0.50
C ARG A 97 6.41 3.50 -1.75
N PHE A 98 5.85 3.75 -2.94
CA PHE A 98 6.53 3.50 -4.20
C PHE A 98 7.73 4.43 -4.43
N SER A 99 7.64 5.71 -4.02
CA SER A 99 8.80 6.63 -4.02
C SER A 99 9.95 6.08 -3.18
N GLY A 100 9.62 5.54 -2.00
CA GLY A 100 10.60 4.86 -1.13
C GLY A 100 11.30 3.68 -1.82
N TYR A 101 10.52 2.82 -2.50
CA TYR A 101 11.07 1.72 -3.31
C TYR A 101 12.05 2.24 -4.37
N LEU A 102 11.68 3.25 -5.14
CA LEU A 102 12.55 3.82 -6.17
C LEU A 102 13.82 4.43 -5.57
N LYS A 103 13.71 5.12 -4.43
CA LYS A 103 14.87 5.71 -3.73
C LYS A 103 15.84 4.63 -3.24
N ALA A 104 15.32 3.51 -2.72
CA ALA A 104 16.16 2.40 -2.29
C ALA A 104 16.90 1.78 -3.48
N LEU A 105 16.23 1.47 -4.58
CA LEU A 105 16.89 0.96 -5.79
C LEU A 105 17.98 1.92 -6.29
N ASN A 106 17.68 3.22 -6.33
CA ASN A 106 18.62 4.24 -6.78
C ASN A 106 19.86 4.32 -5.87
N LYS A 107 19.67 4.31 -4.53
CA LYS A 107 20.76 4.32 -3.54
C LYS A 107 21.77 3.17 -3.77
N TYR A 108 21.26 2.01 -4.13
CA TYR A 108 22.06 0.80 -4.36
C TYR A 108 22.40 0.55 -5.83
N SER A 109 22.14 1.54 -6.71
CA SER A 109 22.43 1.46 -8.16
C SER A 109 21.78 0.26 -8.85
N ILE A 110 20.59 -0.15 -8.39
CA ILE A 110 19.78 -1.20 -9.02
C ILE A 110 18.86 -0.56 -10.04
N PRO A 111 18.89 -0.98 -11.31
CA PRO A 111 18.06 -0.36 -12.34
C PRO A 111 16.58 -0.68 -12.12
N VAL A 112 15.73 0.35 -12.28
CA VAL A 112 14.29 0.15 -12.29
C VAL A 112 13.88 -0.53 -13.60
N LYS A 113 13.08 -1.58 -13.51
CA LYS A 113 12.56 -2.32 -14.65
C LYS A 113 11.04 -2.15 -14.70
N ASP A 114 10.50 -1.53 -15.73
CA ASP A 114 9.06 -1.25 -15.84
C ASP A 114 8.20 -2.51 -15.75
N GLN A 115 8.69 -3.63 -16.31
CA GLN A 115 7.99 -4.92 -16.23
C GLN A 115 7.91 -5.49 -14.81
N PHE A 116 8.70 -4.97 -13.85
CA PHE A 116 8.68 -5.36 -12.44
C PHE A 116 7.72 -4.50 -11.60
N ILE A 117 7.02 -3.56 -12.21
CA ILE A 117 6.02 -2.73 -11.55
C ILE A 117 4.64 -3.29 -11.87
N ILE A 118 4.10 -4.07 -10.93
CA ILE A 118 2.79 -4.69 -11.06
C ILE A 118 1.75 -3.82 -10.37
N LYS A 119 0.71 -3.42 -11.10
CA LYS A 119 -0.41 -2.63 -10.59
C LYS A 119 -1.67 -3.49 -10.56
N THR A 120 -2.30 -3.59 -9.39
CA THR A 120 -3.51 -4.38 -9.19
C THR A 120 -4.43 -3.75 -8.14
N ASN A 121 -5.61 -4.31 -7.90
CA ASN A 121 -6.42 -3.91 -6.75
C ASN A 121 -5.80 -4.42 -5.45
N VAL A 122 -6.15 -3.76 -4.33
CA VAL A 122 -5.73 -4.15 -2.98
C VAL A 122 -6.66 -5.24 -2.46
N THR A 123 -6.61 -6.40 -3.12
CA THR A 123 -7.29 -7.62 -2.67
C THR A 123 -6.35 -8.80 -2.74
N TYR A 124 -6.60 -9.80 -1.91
CA TYR A 124 -5.87 -11.07 -1.96
C TYR A 124 -5.92 -11.71 -3.35
N TYR A 125 -7.12 -11.83 -3.93
CA TYR A 125 -7.32 -12.53 -5.20
C TYR A 125 -6.69 -11.80 -6.39
N ASP A 126 -6.86 -10.49 -6.47
CA ASP A 126 -6.28 -9.71 -7.57
C ASP A 126 -4.76 -9.71 -7.51
N SER A 127 -4.19 -9.60 -6.31
CA SER A 127 -2.74 -9.63 -6.09
C SER A 127 -2.15 -11.00 -6.43
N LYS A 128 -2.83 -12.07 -6.01
CA LYS A 128 -2.44 -13.44 -6.36
C LYS A 128 -2.45 -13.64 -7.87
N ASN A 129 -3.54 -13.28 -8.55
CA ASN A 129 -3.67 -13.45 -9.99
C ASN A 129 -2.63 -12.62 -10.77
N ALA A 130 -2.41 -11.36 -10.36
CA ALA A 130 -1.39 -10.51 -10.97
C ALA A 130 0.03 -11.10 -10.84
N MET A 131 0.33 -11.74 -9.71
CA MET A 131 1.61 -12.44 -9.52
C MET A 131 1.68 -13.73 -10.34
N LEU A 132 0.60 -14.52 -10.44
CA LEU A 132 0.55 -15.68 -11.33
C LEU A 132 0.83 -15.28 -12.78
N ASP A 133 0.19 -14.22 -13.25
CA ASP A 133 0.43 -13.69 -14.62
C ASP A 133 1.88 -13.23 -14.78
N PHE A 134 2.48 -12.64 -13.76
CA PHE A 134 3.87 -12.21 -13.80
C PHE A 134 4.84 -13.41 -13.86
N ILE A 135 4.63 -14.43 -13.03
CA ILE A 135 5.43 -15.66 -13.00
C ILE A 135 5.37 -16.36 -14.38
N ASN A 136 4.19 -16.44 -14.98
CA ASN A 136 3.99 -17.05 -16.30
C ASN A 136 4.75 -16.35 -17.44
N LYS A 137 5.15 -15.09 -17.25
CA LYS A 137 6.01 -14.37 -18.22
C LYS A 137 7.47 -14.81 -18.19
N GLY A 138 7.86 -15.59 -17.19
CA GLY A 138 9.20 -16.18 -17.08
C GLY A 138 10.32 -15.18 -16.74
N TYR A 139 9.99 -14.04 -16.13
CA TYR A 139 11.02 -13.12 -15.66
C TYR A 139 11.71 -13.66 -14.39
N GLU A 140 13.02 -13.55 -14.33
CA GLU A 140 13.79 -13.87 -13.14
C GLU A 140 13.68 -12.72 -12.12
N PHE A 141 13.28 -13.06 -10.89
CA PHE A 141 13.16 -12.13 -9.76
C PHE A 141 13.48 -12.85 -8.46
N ASP A 142 13.94 -12.12 -7.46
CA ASP A 142 14.42 -12.63 -6.18
C ASP A 142 13.84 -11.91 -4.96
N GLY A 143 13.06 -10.83 -5.19
CA GLY A 143 12.40 -10.07 -4.15
C GLY A 143 11.06 -9.50 -4.59
N ILE A 144 10.15 -9.30 -3.62
CA ILE A 144 8.87 -8.64 -3.82
C ILE A 144 8.68 -7.62 -2.71
N PHE A 145 8.54 -6.35 -3.07
CA PHE A 145 7.98 -5.32 -2.21
C PHE A 145 6.49 -5.17 -2.51
N ALA A 146 5.65 -5.55 -1.57
CA ALA A 146 4.20 -5.38 -1.68
C ALA A 146 3.74 -4.12 -0.93
N ASN A 147 2.87 -3.36 -1.55
CA ASN A 147 2.38 -2.07 -1.03
C ASN A 147 1.60 -2.19 0.28
N ASN A 148 1.10 -3.40 0.60
CA ASN A 148 0.52 -3.77 1.89
C ASN A 148 0.56 -5.30 2.11
N ASP A 149 0.17 -5.74 3.31
CA ASP A 149 0.27 -7.14 3.71
C ASP A 149 -0.69 -8.06 2.96
N ILE A 150 -1.92 -7.62 2.66
CA ILE A 150 -2.86 -8.47 1.91
C ILE A 150 -2.38 -8.77 0.50
N MET A 151 -1.71 -7.81 -0.13
CA MET A 151 -1.05 -8.01 -1.42
C MET A 151 0.15 -8.94 -1.30
N ALA A 152 0.94 -8.81 -0.23
CA ALA A 152 2.07 -9.70 0.06
C ALA A 152 1.63 -11.15 0.24
N ILE A 153 0.51 -11.38 0.95
CA ILE A 153 -0.08 -12.71 1.14
C ILE A 153 -0.58 -13.28 -0.20
N GLY A 154 -1.20 -12.45 -1.04
CA GLY A 154 -1.58 -12.86 -2.39
C GLY A 154 -0.37 -13.33 -3.21
N ALA A 155 0.72 -12.55 -3.17
CA ALA A 155 1.98 -12.90 -3.83
C ALA A 155 2.59 -14.20 -3.26
N LEU A 156 2.62 -14.38 -1.93
CA LEU A 156 3.09 -15.59 -1.27
C LEU A 156 2.38 -16.84 -1.80
N HIS A 157 1.05 -16.78 -1.90
CA HIS A 157 0.28 -17.93 -2.38
C HIS A 157 0.50 -18.20 -3.88
N ALA A 158 0.69 -17.17 -4.70
CA ALA A 158 1.05 -17.34 -6.11
C ALA A 158 2.41 -18.04 -6.29
N LEU A 159 3.40 -17.66 -5.48
CA LEU A 159 4.71 -18.32 -5.46
C LEU A 159 4.59 -19.79 -5.05
N ARG A 160 3.85 -20.06 -3.97
CA ARG A 160 3.64 -21.42 -3.46
C ARG A 160 2.97 -22.34 -4.48
N GLU A 161 1.99 -21.85 -5.24
CA GLU A 161 1.34 -22.62 -6.31
C GLU A 161 2.30 -22.98 -7.46
N ASN A 162 3.36 -22.19 -7.62
CA ASN A 162 4.42 -22.45 -8.63
C ASN A 162 5.66 -23.12 -8.03
N ASN A 163 5.59 -23.65 -6.80
CA ASN A 163 6.69 -24.30 -6.09
C ASN A 163 7.92 -23.40 -5.89
N ILE A 164 7.75 -22.08 -5.86
CA ILE A 164 8.79 -21.10 -5.55
C ILE A 164 8.80 -20.90 -4.04
N LYS A 165 9.95 -21.17 -3.41
CA LYS A 165 10.07 -21.15 -1.96
C LYS A 165 10.29 -19.73 -1.43
N VAL A 166 9.57 -19.39 -0.36
CA VAL A 166 9.75 -18.16 0.41
C VAL A 166 10.28 -18.56 1.80
N PRO A 167 11.41 -18.02 2.28
CA PRO A 167 12.21 -16.94 1.67
C PRO A 167 13.39 -17.43 0.79
N ASP A 168 13.54 -18.73 0.52
CA ASP A 168 14.75 -19.31 -0.07
C ASP A 168 15.00 -18.83 -1.50
N ASP A 169 13.99 -18.96 -2.39
CA ASP A 169 14.09 -18.57 -3.78
C ASP A 169 13.70 -17.09 -3.98
N VAL A 170 12.61 -16.64 -3.33
CA VAL A 170 12.11 -15.27 -3.39
C VAL A 170 11.78 -14.76 -2.01
N LYS A 171 12.18 -13.54 -1.69
CA LYS A 171 11.86 -12.86 -0.43
C LYS A 171 10.72 -11.87 -0.63
N ILE A 172 9.85 -11.75 0.39
CA ILE A 172 8.70 -10.84 0.37
C ILE A 172 8.78 -9.90 1.57
N VAL A 173 8.55 -8.61 1.32
CA VAL A 173 8.29 -7.63 2.36
C VAL A 173 6.98 -6.92 2.05
N GLY A 174 6.07 -6.90 3.04
CA GLY A 174 4.80 -6.21 3.01
C GLY A 174 4.88 -4.78 3.55
N PHE A 175 3.73 -4.26 3.92
CA PHE A 175 3.56 -2.98 4.59
C PHE A 175 2.26 -3.03 5.40
N ASP A 176 2.17 -2.32 6.52
CA ASP A 176 1.08 -2.13 7.48
C ASP A 176 1.25 -2.89 8.80
N GLY A 177 1.91 -4.04 8.86
CA GLY A 177 2.10 -4.83 10.08
C GLY A 177 0.80 -5.43 10.61
N THR A 178 -0.03 -5.96 9.73
CA THR A 178 -1.30 -6.58 10.12
C THR A 178 -1.08 -7.95 10.74
N SER A 179 -1.99 -8.40 11.62
CA SER A 179 -1.93 -9.75 12.21
C SER A 179 -1.94 -10.87 11.17
N LEU A 180 -2.45 -10.62 9.96
CA LEU A 180 -2.43 -11.60 8.87
C LEU A 180 -1.02 -11.93 8.40
N SER A 181 -0.10 -10.95 8.42
CA SER A 181 1.30 -11.18 8.04
C SER A 181 2.06 -12.06 9.03
N GLU A 182 1.61 -12.08 10.30
CA GLU A 182 2.21 -12.91 11.35
C GLU A 182 1.73 -14.36 11.32
N ILE A 183 0.46 -14.60 10.93
CA ILE A 183 -0.16 -15.93 10.98
C ILE A 183 -0.08 -16.71 9.66
N CYS A 184 0.33 -16.08 8.56
CA CYS A 184 0.58 -16.79 7.31
C CYS A 184 1.85 -17.67 7.41
N ASP A 185 1.99 -18.63 6.53
CA ASP A 185 3.11 -19.59 6.51
C ASP A 185 3.85 -19.50 5.15
N PRO A 186 5.14 -19.10 5.14
CA PRO A 186 5.87 -18.50 6.27
C PRO A 186 5.33 -17.12 6.64
N PRO A 187 5.60 -16.61 7.87
CA PRO A 187 5.30 -15.24 8.25
C PRO A 187 6.00 -14.23 7.33
N ILE A 188 5.34 -13.13 7.03
CA ILE A 188 5.86 -12.10 6.12
C ILE A 188 6.45 -10.96 6.95
N THR A 189 7.67 -10.57 6.60
CA THR A 189 8.28 -9.32 7.08
C THR A 189 7.47 -8.12 6.58
N THR A 190 7.16 -7.19 7.49
CA THR A 190 6.37 -6.02 7.15
C THR A 190 6.87 -4.80 7.89
#